data_ee987b05831fa23d702b31730ab89333
#
_entry.id   ee987b05831fa23d702b31730ab89333
#
_cell.length_a   1.000
_cell.length_b   1.000
_cell.length_c   1.000
_cell.angle_alpha   90.00
_cell.angle_beta   90.00
_cell.angle_gamma   90.00
#
_symmetry.space_group_name_H-M   'P 1'
#
loop_
_entity.id
_entity.type
_entity.pdbx_description
1 polymer ?
#
loop_
_entity_poly.entity_id
_entity_poly.type
_entity_poly.pdbx_seq_one_letter_code
_entity_poly.pdbx_strand_id
1 'polypeptide(L)'
;VFFRELAVFYAGKRRGKPANLPVLPVQYLDYALWQREWLQGEELARQVAYWKRQLAGAPPVLELPTDRPRPAMQSYRGRFIIHTIPVQLTESIKGLMHREGATLFMGLAAALFVLLSRWSGQCDLVVGTPIAGRQRSELEGLIGFFVNMLALRADLSGDSSFVDFLAQVKRVALDAYAHQDLPFEKLVEVINPQRVTTHAPIVQVTIGLHNEPNETLSLDGLEVLRQLQPVETTKFDLSIQVAESGSTLLISFQYNSDLFDPSTIGRMVQHYE
;
A
#
# COMPACT_ATOMS: atom_id res chain seq x y z
N VAL A 1 -13.68 2.02 -12.35
CA VAL A 1 -14.52 1.12 -13.15
C VAL A 1 -15.94 1.09 -12.61
N PHE A 2 -16.17 0.55 -11.39
CA PHE A 2 -17.52 0.31 -10.84
C PHE A 2 -18.40 1.57 -10.86
N PHE A 3 -17.96 2.69 -10.33
CA PHE A 3 -18.77 3.92 -10.28
C PHE A 3 -19.04 4.50 -11.68
N ARG A 4 -18.08 4.41 -12.59
CA ARG A 4 -18.27 4.83 -13.98
C ARG A 4 -19.34 4.00 -14.69
N GLU A 5 -19.28 2.69 -14.57
CA GLU A 5 -20.28 1.79 -15.16
C GLU A 5 -21.65 1.97 -14.53
N LEU A 6 -21.71 2.12 -13.19
CA LEU A 6 -22.94 2.42 -12.48
C LEU A 6 -23.60 3.69 -13.02
N ALA A 7 -22.83 4.76 -13.25
CA ALA A 7 -23.35 6.01 -13.82
C ALA A 7 -23.93 5.80 -15.24
N VAL A 8 -23.26 5.01 -16.08
CA VAL A 8 -23.73 4.69 -17.44
C VAL A 8 -25.02 3.88 -17.39
N PHE A 9 -25.09 2.84 -16.55
CA PHE A 9 -26.31 2.03 -16.38
C PHE A 9 -27.48 2.87 -15.85
N TYR A 10 -27.22 3.71 -14.85
CA TYR A 10 -28.23 4.60 -14.27
C TYR A 10 -28.79 5.58 -15.32
N ALA A 11 -27.90 6.24 -16.07
CA ALA A 11 -28.30 7.17 -17.12
C ALA A 11 -29.08 6.48 -18.24
N GLY A 12 -28.66 5.28 -18.65
CA GLY A 12 -29.37 4.48 -19.64
C GLY A 12 -30.78 4.12 -19.18
N LYS A 13 -30.92 3.64 -17.95
CA LYS A 13 -32.22 3.28 -17.36
C LYS A 13 -33.16 4.46 -17.25
N ARG A 14 -32.70 5.63 -16.82
CA ARG A 14 -33.49 6.84 -16.74
C ARG A 14 -34.02 7.31 -18.10
N ARG A 15 -33.22 7.19 -19.15
CA ARG A 15 -33.54 7.63 -20.49
C ARG A 15 -34.31 6.59 -21.31
N GLY A 16 -34.60 5.41 -20.73
CA GLY A 16 -35.24 4.29 -21.45
C GLY A 16 -34.34 3.73 -22.58
N LYS A 17 -33.01 3.92 -22.49
CA LYS A 17 -32.06 3.44 -23.49
C LYS A 17 -31.13 2.39 -22.87
N PRO A 18 -30.69 1.38 -23.64
CA PRO A 18 -29.67 0.43 -23.13
C PRO A 18 -28.37 1.16 -22.79
N ALA A 19 -27.73 0.73 -21.73
CA ALA A 19 -26.38 1.18 -21.38
C ALA A 19 -25.41 0.69 -22.46
N ASN A 20 -24.56 1.58 -22.96
CA ASN A 20 -23.52 1.21 -23.92
C ASN A 20 -22.16 1.29 -23.22
N LEU A 21 -21.66 0.13 -22.75
CA LEU A 21 -20.34 0.00 -22.21
C LEU A 21 -19.37 -0.54 -23.29
N PRO A 22 -18.08 -0.15 -23.25
CA PRO A 22 -17.10 -0.73 -24.16
C PRO A 22 -17.00 -2.26 -23.92
N VAL A 23 -16.82 -2.99 -25.00
CA VAL A 23 -16.58 -4.43 -24.94
C VAL A 23 -15.20 -4.65 -24.32
N LEU A 24 -15.14 -5.47 -23.29
CA LEU A 24 -13.88 -5.83 -22.65
C LEU A 24 -13.12 -6.85 -23.52
N PRO A 25 -11.84 -6.62 -23.83
CA PRO A 25 -11.04 -7.52 -24.65
C PRO A 25 -10.78 -8.88 -23.97
N VAL A 26 -10.75 -8.88 -22.65
CA VAL A 26 -10.55 -10.06 -21.79
C VAL A 26 -11.46 -9.97 -20.55
N GLN A 27 -11.66 -11.11 -19.88
CA GLN A 27 -12.36 -11.19 -18.61
C GLN A 27 -11.41 -11.57 -17.48
N TYR A 28 -11.84 -11.42 -16.22
CA TYR A 28 -10.99 -11.77 -15.06
C TYR A 28 -10.54 -13.23 -15.07
N LEU A 29 -11.39 -14.14 -15.59
CA LEU A 29 -11.04 -15.56 -15.72
C LEU A 29 -9.86 -15.75 -16.68
N ASP A 30 -9.82 -15.04 -17.81
CA ASP A 30 -8.73 -15.12 -18.78
C ASP A 30 -7.42 -14.67 -18.16
N TYR A 31 -7.46 -13.58 -17.36
CA TYR A 31 -6.29 -13.14 -16.59
C TYR A 31 -5.83 -14.20 -15.59
N ALA A 32 -6.77 -14.80 -14.83
CA ALA A 32 -6.43 -15.79 -13.82
C ALA A 32 -5.82 -17.07 -14.44
N LEU A 33 -6.32 -17.50 -15.58
CA LEU A 33 -5.75 -18.62 -16.34
C LEU A 33 -4.36 -18.28 -16.87
N TRP A 34 -4.22 -17.13 -17.52
CA TRP A 34 -2.94 -16.65 -18.02
C TRP A 34 -1.90 -16.55 -16.89
N GLN A 35 -2.25 -15.95 -15.74
CA GLN A 35 -1.35 -15.80 -14.60
C GLN A 35 -0.85 -17.17 -14.10
N ARG A 36 -1.74 -18.15 -14.01
CA ARG A 36 -1.40 -19.51 -13.55
C ARG A 36 -0.49 -20.26 -14.55
N GLU A 37 -0.67 -20.04 -15.83
CA GLU A 37 0.18 -20.64 -16.88
C GLU A 37 1.53 -19.95 -16.97
N TRP A 38 1.53 -18.62 -16.88
CA TRP A 38 2.75 -17.81 -16.99
C TRP A 38 3.65 -17.91 -15.76
N LEU A 39 3.07 -17.91 -14.55
CA LEU A 39 3.83 -17.96 -13.30
C LEU A 39 4.20 -19.42 -12.92
N GLN A 40 4.99 -20.04 -13.76
CA GLN A 40 5.50 -21.42 -13.60
C GLN A 40 6.97 -21.52 -14.06
N GLY A 41 7.59 -22.67 -13.82
CA GLY A 41 8.93 -22.98 -14.31
C GLY A 41 9.98 -21.93 -13.92
N GLU A 42 10.71 -21.44 -14.90
CA GLU A 42 11.82 -20.49 -14.71
C GLU A 42 11.35 -19.14 -14.19
N GLU A 43 10.18 -18.63 -14.63
CA GLU A 43 9.67 -17.34 -14.17
C GLU A 43 9.30 -17.40 -12.67
N LEU A 44 8.58 -18.42 -12.24
CA LEU A 44 8.30 -18.63 -10.82
C LEU A 44 9.59 -18.79 -10.01
N ALA A 45 10.56 -19.54 -10.51
CA ALA A 45 11.84 -19.75 -9.85
C ALA A 45 12.62 -18.42 -9.70
N ARG A 46 12.61 -17.55 -10.72
CA ARG A 46 13.23 -16.23 -10.72
C ARG A 46 12.61 -15.32 -9.66
N GLN A 47 11.29 -15.23 -9.62
CA GLN A 47 10.54 -14.44 -8.65
C GLN A 47 10.83 -14.93 -7.21
N VAL A 48 10.72 -16.22 -6.99
CA VAL A 48 10.97 -16.85 -5.69
C VAL A 48 12.42 -16.64 -5.24
N ALA A 49 13.40 -16.78 -6.10
CA ALA A 49 14.81 -16.60 -5.78
C ALA A 49 15.11 -15.16 -5.34
N TYR A 50 14.52 -14.16 -6.01
CA TYR A 50 14.63 -12.77 -5.59
C TYR A 50 14.10 -12.56 -4.18
N TRP A 51 12.86 -12.95 -3.92
CA TRP A 51 12.21 -12.71 -2.65
C TRP A 51 12.87 -13.48 -1.49
N LYS A 52 13.32 -14.71 -1.74
CA LYS A 52 14.11 -15.47 -0.74
C LYS A 52 15.40 -14.74 -0.36
N ARG A 53 16.11 -14.20 -1.34
CA ARG A 53 17.34 -13.44 -1.10
C ARG A 53 17.04 -12.13 -0.38
N GLN A 54 16.03 -11.40 -0.84
CA GLN A 54 15.64 -10.08 -0.30
C GLN A 54 15.20 -10.17 1.17
N LEU A 55 14.50 -11.23 1.55
CA LEU A 55 13.95 -11.41 2.89
C LEU A 55 14.78 -12.37 3.76
N ALA A 56 15.92 -12.87 3.26
CA ALA A 56 16.80 -13.74 4.04
C ALA A 56 17.32 -13.04 5.30
N GLY A 57 17.05 -13.60 6.49
CA GLY A 57 17.46 -13.03 7.77
C GLY A 57 16.73 -11.73 8.15
N ALA A 58 15.66 -11.36 7.47
CA ALA A 58 14.84 -10.22 7.87
C ALA A 58 14.23 -10.44 9.27
N PRO A 59 14.14 -9.39 10.12
CA PRO A 59 13.47 -9.50 11.40
C PRO A 59 12.03 -10.01 11.24
N PRO A 60 11.59 -10.98 12.05
CA PRO A 60 10.26 -11.56 11.92
C PRO A 60 9.13 -10.59 12.29
N VAL A 61 9.45 -9.59 13.12
CA VAL A 61 8.49 -8.62 13.64
C VAL A 61 9.14 -7.24 13.73
N LEU A 62 8.39 -6.22 13.37
CA LEU A 62 8.70 -4.84 13.67
C LEU A 62 8.19 -4.50 15.09
N GLU A 63 9.11 -4.29 16.02
CA GLU A 63 8.82 -4.07 17.44
C GLU A 63 8.55 -2.59 17.73
N LEU A 64 7.39 -2.07 17.32
CA LEU A 64 6.96 -0.73 17.71
C LEU A 64 6.63 -0.68 19.21
N PRO A 65 6.92 0.46 19.90
CA PRO A 65 6.54 0.65 21.29
C PRO A 65 5.02 0.79 21.41
N THR A 66 4.37 -0.31 21.75
CA THR A 66 2.90 -0.36 21.90
C THR A 66 2.49 0.14 23.28
N ASP A 67 1.34 0.83 23.37
CA ASP A 67 0.77 1.31 24.64
C ASP A 67 0.17 0.16 25.48
N ARG A 68 -0.14 -0.96 24.82
CA ARG A 68 -0.71 -2.17 25.43
C ARG A 68 0.02 -3.41 24.98
N PRO A 69 0.10 -4.45 25.82
CA PRO A 69 0.65 -5.72 25.42
C PRO A 69 -0.14 -6.32 24.24
N ARG A 70 0.58 -6.91 23.30
CA ARG A 70 0.00 -7.55 22.13
C ARG A 70 -0.91 -8.72 22.56
N PRO A 71 -2.18 -8.78 22.13
CA PRO A 71 -3.07 -9.88 22.46
C PRO A 71 -2.61 -11.19 21.81
N ALA A 72 -2.96 -12.32 22.42
CA ALA A 72 -2.63 -13.65 21.91
C ALA A 72 -3.26 -13.94 20.53
N MET A 73 -4.37 -13.26 20.21
CA MET A 73 -5.04 -13.32 18.91
C MET A 73 -5.37 -11.91 18.45
N GLN A 74 -5.05 -11.60 17.19
CA GLN A 74 -5.34 -10.29 16.59
C GLN A 74 -6.86 -10.06 16.50
N SER A 75 -7.33 -8.92 17.02
CA SER A 75 -8.76 -8.57 17.03
C SER A 75 -9.23 -7.85 15.77
N TYR A 76 -8.30 -7.34 14.97
CA TYR A 76 -8.55 -6.50 13.80
C TYR A 76 -9.26 -5.16 14.11
N ARG A 77 -9.35 -4.72 15.36
CA ARG A 77 -9.93 -3.43 15.71
C ARG A 77 -9.03 -2.30 15.22
N GLY A 78 -9.62 -1.41 14.42
CA GLY A 78 -8.91 -0.29 13.82
C GLY A 78 -9.48 1.06 14.20
N ARG A 79 -8.60 2.07 14.20
CA ARG A 79 -8.96 3.49 14.19
C ARG A 79 -8.05 4.19 13.20
N PHE A 80 -8.35 5.44 12.86
CA PHE A 80 -7.50 6.24 11.99
C PHE A 80 -7.42 7.69 12.44
N ILE A 81 -6.32 8.33 12.06
CA ILE A 81 -6.10 9.77 12.18
C ILE A 81 -5.77 10.27 10.78
N ILE A 82 -6.44 11.33 10.34
CA ILE A 82 -6.13 12.00 9.07
C ILE A 82 -5.35 13.27 9.38
N HIS A 83 -4.28 13.47 8.62
CA HIS A 83 -3.43 14.65 8.69
C HIS A 83 -3.23 15.22 7.29
N THR A 84 -3.15 16.55 7.19
CA THR A 84 -2.92 17.25 5.93
C THR A 84 -1.53 17.85 5.94
N ILE A 85 -0.67 17.42 5.02
CA ILE A 85 0.63 18.05 4.79
C ILE A 85 0.42 19.37 4.06
N PRO A 86 0.94 20.49 4.57
CA PRO A 86 0.79 21.80 3.96
C PRO A 86 1.39 21.88 2.55
N VAL A 87 0.88 22.82 1.74
CA VAL A 87 1.31 23.03 0.35
C VAL A 87 2.83 23.23 0.25
N GLN A 88 3.40 24.09 1.10
CA GLN A 88 4.84 24.42 1.05
C GLN A 88 5.71 23.18 1.28
N LEU A 89 5.34 22.34 2.25
CA LEU A 89 6.07 21.09 2.52
C LEU A 89 5.86 20.07 1.40
N THR A 90 4.62 19.96 0.88
CA THR A 90 4.31 19.10 -0.27
C THR A 90 5.17 19.45 -1.49
N GLU A 91 5.26 20.73 -1.83
CA GLU A 91 6.08 21.21 -2.94
C GLU A 91 7.58 20.97 -2.70
N SER A 92 8.06 21.17 -1.47
CA SER A 92 9.44 20.90 -1.09
C SER A 92 9.79 19.42 -1.24
N ILE A 93 8.92 18.53 -0.78
CA ILE A 93 9.07 17.07 -0.95
C ILE A 93 9.10 16.70 -2.43
N LYS A 94 8.12 17.17 -3.22
CA LYS A 94 8.08 16.91 -4.67
C LYS A 94 9.32 17.42 -5.40
N GLY A 95 9.79 18.61 -5.01
CA GLY A 95 11.02 19.20 -5.55
C GLY A 95 12.27 18.38 -5.22
N LEU A 96 12.38 17.86 -3.99
CA LEU A 96 13.46 16.95 -3.60
C LEU A 96 13.40 15.65 -4.41
N MET A 97 12.23 15.04 -4.50
CA MET A 97 12.05 13.77 -5.25
C MET A 97 12.43 13.96 -6.73
N HIS A 98 12.05 15.09 -7.33
CA HIS A 98 12.42 15.38 -8.71
C HIS A 98 13.94 15.50 -8.89
N ARG A 99 14.65 16.21 -7.99
CA ARG A 99 16.12 16.34 -8.05
C ARG A 99 16.84 14.99 -7.92
N GLU A 100 16.32 14.11 -7.05
CA GLU A 100 16.92 12.80 -6.81
C GLU A 100 16.43 11.71 -7.81
N GLY A 101 15.56 12.09 -8.77
CA GLY A 101 14.97 11.16 -9.73
C GLY A 101 14.19 10.04 -9.03
N ALA A 102 13.57 10.33 -7.90
CA ALA A 102 12.73 9.42 -7.13
C ALA A 102 11.25 9.78 -7.29
N THR A 103 10.37 8.82 -7.05
CA THR A 103 8.93 9.08 -7.00
C THR A 103 8.52 9.61 -5.63
N LEU A 104 7.36 10.29 -5.56
CA LEU A 104 6.78 10.73 -4.28
C LEU A 104 6.62 9.54 -3.33
N PHE A 105 6.15 8.39 -3.83
CA PHE A 105 6.04 7.16 -3.03
C PHE A 105 7.38 6.74 -2.41
N MET A 106 8.48 6.76 -3.17
CA MET A 106 9.80 6.36 -2.66
C MET A 106 10.27 7.29 -1.55
N GLY A 107 10.03 8.61 -1.67
CA GLY A 107 10.34 9.57 -0.63
C GLY A 107 9.53 9.36 0.65
N LEU A 108 8.23 9.18 0.50
CA LEU A 108 7.33 8.91 1.63
C LEU A 108 7.67 7.58 2.31
N ALA A 109 8.02 6.54 1.54
CA ALA A 109 8.46 5.26 2.09
C ALA A 109 9.80 5.41 2.83
N ALA A 110 10.77 6.16 2.29
CA ALA A 110 12.04 6.43 2.96
C ALA A 110 11.83 7.16 4.29
N ALA A 111 10.99 8.20 4.32
CA ALA A 111 10.64 8.91 5.55
C ALA A 111 9.97 7.96 6.57
N LEU A 112 9.07 7.07 6.12
CA LEU A 112 8.46 6.08 6.99
C LEU A 112 9.48 5.10 7.58
N PHE A 113 10.42 4.59 6.79
CA PHE A 113 11.49 3.74 7.30
C PHE A 113 12.30 4.44 8.40
N VAL A 114 12.66 5.71 8.20
CA VAL A 114 13.36 6.52 9.21
C VAL A 114 12.51 6.66 10.48
N LEU A 115 11.24 7.00 10.34
CA LEU A 115 10.31 7.10 11.48
C LEU A 115 10.26 5.78 12.26
N LEU A 116 10.01 4.67 11.56
CA LEU A 116 9.86 3.35 12.19
C LEU A 116 11.16 2.91 12.88
N SER A 117 12.30 3.17 12.27
CA SER A 117 13.61 2.89 12.87
C SER A 117 13.82 3.67 14.18
N ARG A 118 13.48 4.97 14.19
CA ARG A 118 13.61 5.82 15.40
C ARG A 118 12.63 5.41 16.50
N TRP A 119 11.45 4.91 16.15
CA TRP A 119 10.45 4.47 17.13
C TRP A 119 10.72 3.06 17.67
N SER A 120 11.18 2.12 16.84
CA SER A 120 11.42 0.73 17.23
C SER A 120 12.84 0.47 17.76
N GLY A 121 13.81 1.33 17.40
CA GLY A 121 15.23 1.07 17.62
C GLY A 121 15.84 0.03 16.68
N GLN A 122 15.05 -0.53 15.75
CA GLN A 122 15.53 -1.47 14.75
C GLN A 122 16.05 -0.72 13.52
N CYS A 123 17.12 -1.22 12.92
CA CYS A 123 17.70 -0.65 11.69
C CYS A 123 17.30 -1.43 10.44
N ASP A 124 17.07 -2.72 10.55
CA ASP A 124 16.64 -3.60 9.46
C ASP A 124 15.13 -3.79 9.55
N LEU A 125 14.40 -3.29 8.56
CA LEU A 125 12.94 -3.17 8.61
C LEU A 125 12.29 -3.68 7.34
N VAL A 126 11.10 -4.27 7.49
CA VAL A 126 10.23 -4.65 6.37
C VAL A 126 8.92 -3.89 6.44
N VAL A 127 8.59 -3.19 5.36
CA VAL A 127 7.32 -2.45 5.21
C VAL A 127 6.58 -2.98 3.98
N GLY A 128 5.29 -3.22 4.11
CA GLY A 128 4.44 -3.63 3.00
C GLY A 128 3.96 -2.46 2.15
N THR A 129 3.82 -2.68 0.86
CA THR A 129 3.13 -1.75 -0.02
C THR A 129 2.15 -2.48 -0.93
N PRO A 130 0.85 -2.11 -0.89
CA PRO A 130 -0.10 -2.65 -1.85
C PRO A 130 0.16 -2.05 -3.24
N ILE A 131 0.03 -2.90 -4.26
CA ILE A 131 0.11 -2.50 -5.67
C ILE A 131 -1.17 -2.89 -6.39
N ALA A 132 -1.55 -2.13 -7.41
CA ALA A 132 -2.79 -2.37 -8.15
C ALA A 132 -2.77 -3.68 -8.97
N GLY A 133 -1.60 -4.20 -9.35
CA GLY A 133 -1.44 -5.43 -10.13
C GLY A 133 -2.02 -5.37 -11.55
N ARG A 134 -2.21 -4.14 -12.10
CA ARG A 134 -2.78 -3.89 -13.43
C ARG A 134 -1.71 -3.32 -14.36
N GLN A 135 -0.75 -4.17 -14.75
CA GLN A 135 0.38 -3.75 -15.58
C GLN A 135 0.05 -3.69 -17.09
N ARG A 136 -1.11 -4.21 -17.48
CA ARG A 136 -1.57 -4.26 -18.87
C ARG A 136 -2.82 -3.42 -19.03
N SER A 137 -2.89 -2.65 -20.11
CA SER A 137 -4.03 -1.76 -20.39
C SER A 137 -5.36 -2.53 -20.50
N GLU A 138 -5.31 -3.79 -20.97
CA GLU A 138 -6.47 -4.66 -21.09
C GLU A 138 -7.12 -4.97 -19.73
N LEU A 139 -6.35 -4.87 -18.62
CA LEU A 139 -6.84 -5.15 -17.28
C LEU A 139 -7.47 -3.92 -16.59
N GLU A 140 -7.25 -2.72 -17.10
CA GLU A 140 -7.72 -1.48 -16.47
C GLU A 140 -9.24 -1.41 -16.37
N GLY A 141 -9.94 -1.93 -17.38
CA GLY A 141 -11.40 -1.95 -17.45
C GLY A 141 -12.07 -3.09 -16.67
N LEU A 142 -11.31 -4.04 -16.13
CA LEU A 142 -11.89 -5.21 -15.47
C LEU A 142 -12.26 -4.94 -14.01
N ILE A 143 -13.32 -5.56 -13.53
CA ILE A 143 -13.60 -5.71 -12.10
C ILE A 143 -13.04 -7.07 -11.67
N GLY A 144 -12.15 -7.07 -10.66
CA GLY A 144 -11.51 -8.29 -10.16
C GLY A 144 -10.48 -8.00 -9.07
N PHE A 145 -9.97 -9.07 -8.46
CA PHE A 145 -8.94 -8.98 -7.43
C PHE A 145 -7.55 -9.04 -8.06
N PHE A 146 -6.95 -7.88 -8.32
CA PHE A 146 -5.62 -7.75 -8.92
C PHE A 146 -4.57 -7.28 -7.92
N VAL A 147 -5.00 -6.76 -6.79
CA VAL A 147 -4.11 -6.20 -5.77
C VAL A 147 -3.14 -7.26 -5.27
N ASN A 148 -1.86 -6.90 -5.20
CA ASN A 148 -0.82 -7.69 -4.55
C ASN A 148 -0.12 -6.85 -3.48
N MET A 149 0.63 -7.48 -2.59
CA MET A 149 1.44 -6.84 -1.55
C MET A 149 2.91 -7.11 -1.82
N LEU A 150 3.73 -6.06 -1.81
CA LEU A 150 5.19 -6.17 -1.89
C LEU A 150 5.81 -5.91 -0.51
N ALA A 151 6.85 -6.66 -0.16
CA ALA A 151 7.59 -6.52 1.09
C ALA A 151 8.89 -5.75 0.82
N LEU A 152 8.88 -4.46 1.06
CA LEU A 152 10.08 -3.60 0.93
C LEU A 152 10.94 -3.76 2.19
N ARG A 153 12.20 -4.17 2.04
CA ARG A 153 13.16 -4.24 3.15
C ARG A 153 14.24 -3.20 2.97
N ALA A 154 14.51 -2.43 4.00
CA ALA A 154 15.57 -1.44 4.04
C ALA A 154 16.37 -1.56 5.33
N ASP A 155 17.70 -1.28 5.23
CA ASP A 155 18.64 -1.30 6.33
C ASP A 155 19.18 0.11 6.57
N LEU A 156 18.98 0.61 7.81
CA LEU A 156 19.41 1.91 8.30
C LEU A 156 20.59 1.80 9.28
N SER A 157 21.31 0.67 9.31
CA SER A 157 22.43 0.45 10.25
C SER A 157 23.64 1.36 10.00
N GLY A 158 23.75 1.94 8.80
CA GLY A 158 24.81 2.88 8.42
C GLY A 158 24.54 4.31 8.84
N ASP A 159 25.60 5.12 8.93
CA ASP A 159 25.53 6.59 9.11
C ASP A 159 25.41 7.29 7.75
N SER A 160 24.40 6.92 6.96
CA SER A 160 24.13 7.47 5.63
C SER A 160 23.24 8.70 5.71
N SER A 161 23.45 9.65 4.76
CA SER A 161 22.52 10.77 4.61
C SER A 161 21.13 10.29 4.18
N PHE A 162 20.10 11.13 4.36
CA PHE A 162 18.76 10.82 3.87
C PHE A 162 18.75 10.61 2.34
N VAL A 163 19.57 11.34 1.59
CA VAL A 163 19.66 11.19 0.12
C VAL A 163 20.25 9.84 -0.26
N ASP A 164 21.29 9.37 0.43
CA ASP A 164 21.85 8.04 0.19
C ASP A 164 20.86 6.94 0.55
N PHE A 165 20.15 7.12 1.67
CA PHE A 165 19.10 6.18 2.08
C PHE A 165 17.92 6.18 1.09
N LEU A 166 17.51 7.34 0.59
CA LEU A 166 16.49 7.44 -0.46
C LEU A 166 16.92 6.69 -1.73
N ALA A 167 18.20 6.79 -2.12
CA ALA A 167 18.73 6.03 -3.25
C ALA A 167 18.69 4.50 -3.00
N GLN A 168 18.88 4.05 -1.75
CA GLN A 168 18.68 2.64 -1.37
C GLN A 168 17.21 2.23 -1.49
N VAL A 169 16.28 3.01 -0.93
CA VAL A 169 14.84 2.72 -1.00
C VAL A 169 14.35 2.71 -2.44
N LYS A 170 14.85 3.63 -3.29
CA LYS A 170 14.56 3.63 -4.72
C LYS A 170 14.96 2.33 -5.40
N ARG A 171 16.17 1.81 -5.15
CA ARG A 171 16.62 0.51 -5.70
C ARG A 171 15.72 -0.63 -5.22
N VAL A 172 15.46 -0.70 -3.91
CA VAL A 172 14.58 -1.72 -3.31
C VAL A 172 13.19 -1.70 -3.93
N ALA A 173 12.60 -0.52 -4.12
CA ALA A 173 11.29 -0.38 -4.73
C ALA A 173 11.28 -0.83 -6.21
N LEU A 174 12.27 -0.42 -7.00
CA LEU A 174 12.37 -0.81 -8.42
C LEU A 174 12.58 -2.31 -8.57
N ASP A 175 13.45 -2.91 -7.74
CA ASP A 175 13.68 -4.36 -7.74
C ASP A 175 12.41 -5.13 -7.32
N ALA A 176 11.68 -4.64 -6.33
CA ALA A 176 10.41 -5.22 -5.90
C ALA A 176 9.35 -5.15 -7.01
N TYR A 177 9.27 -4.02 -7.74
CA TYR A 177 8.38 -3.89 -8.90
C TYR A 177 8.74 -4.84 -10.04
N ALA A 178 10.03 -5.09 -10.29
CA ALA A 178 10.47 -6.08 -11.28
C ALA A 178 10.10 -7.53 -10.88
N HIS A 179 9.72 -7.75 -9.62
CA HIS A 179 9.36 -9.07 -9.08
C HIS A 179 7.97 -9.07 -8.43
N GLN A 180 7.05 -8.20 -8.91
CA GLN A 180 5.75 -7.99 -8.31
C GLN A 180 4.69 -9.06 -8.66
N ASP A 181 5.02 -9.99 -9.54
CA ASP A 181 4.05 -10.96 -10.05
C ASP A 181 3.85 -12.17 -9.12
N LEU A 182 4.79 -12.40 -8.17
CA LEU A 182 4.60 -13.43 -7.15
C LEU A 182 3.51 -12.99 -6.18
N PRO A 183 2.36 -13.70 -6.07
CA PRO A 183 1.34 -13.40 -5.09
C PRO A 183 1.90 -13.43 -3.66
N PHE A 184 1.46 -12.49 -2.82
CA PHE A 184 1.96 -12.39 -1.45
C PHE A 184 1.71 -13.66 -0.62
N GLU A 185 0.58 -14.31 -0.84
CA GLU A 185 0.26 -15.59 -0.19
C GLU A 185 1.28 -16.66 -0.56
N LYS A 186 1.73 -16.67 -1.83
CA LYS A 186 2.77 -17.59 -2.28
C LYS A 186 4.13 -17.21 -1.69
N LEU A 187 4.41 -15.93 -1.55
CA LEU A 187 5.60 -15.44 -0.85
C LEU A 187 5.61 -15.92 0.61
N VAL A 188 4.50 -15.78 1.34
CA VAL A 188 4.38 -16.27 2.73
C VAL A 188 4.62 -17.78 2.80
N GLU A 189 4.06 -18.55 1.85
CA GLU A 189 4.29 -19.99 1.78
C GLU A 189 5.77 -20.34 1.57
N VAL A 190 6.45 -19.61 0.67
CA VAL A 190 7.85 -19.86 0.28
C VAL A 190 8.84 -19.45 1.35
N ILE A 191 8.61 -18.32 2.02
CA ILE A 191 9.43 -17.83 3.15
C ILE A 191 9.16 -18.69 4.38
N ASN A 192 7.94 -19.23 4.50
CA ASN A 192 7.49 -20.08 5.59
C ASN A 192 7.83 -19.50 6.98
N PRO A 193 7.43 -18.25 7.28
CA PRO A 193 7.68 -17.65 8.58
C PRO A 193 6.97 -18.44 9.68
N GLN A 194 7.48 -18.34 10.92
CA GLN A 194 6.81 -18.95 12.05
C GLN A 194 5.35 -18.44 12.12
N ARG A 195 4.40 -19.35 12.06
CA ARG A 195 2.98 -19.00 12.13
C ARG A 195 2.60 -18.60 13.54
N VAL A 196 2.15 -17.38 13.69
CA VAL A 196 1.66 -16.81 14.94
C VAL A 196 0.29 -16.16 14.70
N THR A 197 -0.52 -16.11 15.73
CA THR A 197 -1.86 -15.50 15.68
C THR A 197 -1.88 -14.05 16.12
N THR A 198 -0.73 -13.55 16.57
CA THR A 198 -0.60 -12.23 17.19
C THR A 198 -0.41 -11.09 16.19
N HIS A 199 0.11 -11.38 15.00
CA HIS A 199 0.38 -10.37 13.96
C HIS A 199 0.37 -10.98 12.55
N ALA A 200 0.31 -10.12 11.53
CA ALA A 200 0.42 -10.53 10.14
C ALA A 200 1.86 -11.05 9.83
N PRO A 201 2.01 -12.10 9.00
CA PRO A 201 3.32 -12.61 8.62
C PRO A 201 4.07 -11.61 7.72
N ILE A 202 5.40 -11.54 7.87
CA ILE A 202 6.34 -10.74 7.06
C ILE A 202 6.15 -9.23 7.26
N VAL A 203 4.91 -8.72 7.19
CA VAL A 203 4.59 -7.29 7.15
C VAL A 203 3.60 -6.93 8.26
N GLN A 204 3.97 -6.03 9.18
CA GLN A 204 3.09 -5.49 10.22
C GLN A 204 2.72 -4.03 9.97
N VAL A 205 3.52 -3.32 9.18
CA VAL A 205 3.29 -1.93 8.79
C VAL A 205 3.22 -1.81 7.27
N THR A 206 2.27 -1.03 6.76
CA THR A 206 2.11 -0.80 5.32
C THR A 206 2.08 0.68 4.97
N ILE A 207 2.51 1.00 3.74
CA ILE A 207 2.36 2.32 3.13
C ILE A 207 1.79 2.19 1.72
N GLY A 208 0.80 3.01 1.40
CA GLY A 208 0.23 3.11 0.05
C GLY A 208 0.09 4.56 -0.40
N LEU A 209 0.29 4.82 -1.69
CA LEU A 209 0.00 6.10 -2.32
C LEU A 209 -1.14 5.92 -3.31
N HIS A 210 -2.24 6.61 -3.07
CA HIS A 210 -3.40 6.64 -3.96
C HIS A 210 -3.25 7.74 -4.99
N ASN A 211 -2.98 7.35 -6.23
CA ASN A 211 -2.90 8.24 -7.39
C ASN A 211 -4.16 8.16 -8.26
N GLU A 212 -5.23 7.52 -7.76
CA GLU A 212 -6.46 7.43 -8.52
C GLU A 212 -7.12 8.81 -8.62
N PRO A 213 -7.53 9.22 -9.83
CA PRO A 213 -8.36 10.41 -9.98
C PRO A 213 -9.58 10.25 -9.07
N ASN A 214 -9.89 11.30 -8.30
CA ASN A 214 -11.14 11.36 -7.52
C ASN A 214 -12.32 11.42 -8.50
N GLU A 215 -12.64 10.28 -9.14
CA GLU A 215 -13.87 10.16 -9.94
C GLU A 215 -15.05 10.29 -8.98
N THR A 216 -15.63 11.48 -8.94
CA THR A 216 -16.89 11.70 -8.24
C THR A 216 -17.99 10.99 -9.02
N LEU A 217 -18.69 10.08 -8.36
CA LEU A 217 -19.88 9.48 -8.94
C LEU A 217 -20.90 10.60 -9.24
N SER A 218 -21.21 10.81 -10.52
CA SER A 218 -22.25 11.75 -10.94
C SER A 218 -23.45 10.96 -11.47
N LEU A 219 -24.60 11.16 -10.86
CA LEU A 219 -25.86 10.54 -11.26
C LEU A 219 -26.84 11.64 -11.64
N ASP A 220 -27.31 11.60 -12.89
CA ASP A 220 -28.20 12.62 -13.45
C ASP A 220 -29.47 12.78 -12.58
N GLY A 221 -29.71 14.01 -12.07
CA GLY A 221 -30.82 14.36 -11.20
C GLY A 221 -30.69 13.89 -9.73
N LEU A 222 -29.51 13.43 -9.30
CA LEU A 222 -29.20 13.11 -7.91
C LEU A 222 -28.00 13.90 -7.43
N GLU A 223 -28.06 14.39 -6.20
CA GLU A 223 -26.89 14.86 -5.47
C GLU A 223 -26.22 13.65 -4.79
N VAL A 224 -24.97 13.40 -5.15
CA VAL A 224 -24.19 12.29 -4.58
C VAL A 224 -23.27 12.83 -3.49
N LEU A 225 -23.56 12.49 -2.24
CA LEU A 225 -22.73 12.83 -1.10
C LEU A 225 -21.87 11.64 -0.69
N ARG A 226 -20.55 11.84 -0.68
CA ARG A 226 -19.61 10.84 -0.16
C ARG A 226 -19.54 10.96 1.35
N GLN A 227 -20.11 10.00 2.06
CA GLN A 227 -19.96 9.90 3.50
C GLN A 227 -18.77 9.01 3.82
N LEU A 228 -17.76 9.58 4.47
CA LEU A 228 -16.66 8.81 5.04
C LEU A 228 -17.17 8.10 6.30
N GLN A 229 -17.29 6.79 6.23
CA GLN A 229 -17.58 6.00 7.42
C GLN A 229 -16.28 5.68 8.17
N PRO A 230 -16.28 5.72 9.50
CA PRO A 230 -15.13 5.27 10.27
C PRO A 230 -14.82 3.80 9.94
N VAL A 231 -13.62 3.54 9.47
CA VAL A 231 -13.15 2.16 9.30
C VAL A 231 -12.67 1.68 10.66
N GLU A 232 -13.46 0.83 11.30
CA GLU A 232 -13.19 0.30 12.65
C GLU A 232 -12.35 -0.99 12.64
N THR A 233 -11.83 -1.38 11.47
CA THR A 233 -11.03 -2.60 11.32
C THR A 233 -9.70 -2.32 10.65
N THR A 234 -8.64 -3.02 11.07
CA THR A 234 -7.32 -2.99 10.41
C THR A 234 -6.72 -4.39 10.37
N LYS A 235 -6.01 -4.71 9.29
CA LYS A 235 -5.28 -5.98 9.13
C LYS A 235 -3.85 -5.91 9.67
N PHE A 236 -3.31 -4.71 9.83
CA PHE A 236 -1.94 -4.45 10.20
C PHE A 236 -1.88 -3.68 11.51
N ASP A 237 -0.72 -3.67 12.15
CA ASP A 237 -0.49 -2.84 13.34
C ASP A 237 -0.63 -1.36 13.00
N LEU A 238 -0.10 -0.98 11.83
CA LEU A 238 -0.17 0.39 11.30
C LEU A 238 -0.26 0.35 9.77
N SER A 239 -1.13 1.16 9.20
CA SER A 239 -1.27 1.32 7.74
C SER A 239 -1.33 2.81 7.40
N ILE A 240 -0.37 3.27 6.62
CA ILE A 240 -0.29 4.66 6.16
C ILE A 240 -0.82 4.72 4.74
N GLN A 241 -1.85 5.53 4.52
CA GLN A 241 -2.40 5.77 3.18
C GLN A 241 -2.24 7.24 2.85
N VAL A 242 -1.60 7.53 1.74
CA VAL A 242 -1.38 8.90 1.25
C VAL A 242 -2.20 9.12 0.00
N ALA A 243 -2.82 10.28 -0.11
CA ALA A 243 -3.55 10.71 -1.31
C ALA A 243 -3.19 12.15 -1.65
N GLU A 244 -3.02 12.45 -2.93
CA GLU A 244 -2.91 13.82 -3.39
C GLU A 244 -4.29 14.49 -3.39
N SER A 245 -4.38 15.66 -2.78
CA SER A 245 -5.61 16.48 -2.73
C SER A 245 -5.29 17.90 -3.16
N GLY A 246 -5.44 18.17 -4.45
CA GLY A 246 -4.96 19.44 -5.04
C GLY A 246 -3.46 19.60 -4.87
N SER A 247 -3.03 20.64 -4.18
CA SER A 247 -1.62 20.94 -3.90
C SER A 247 -1.13 20.41 -2.55
N THR A 248 -1.95 19.68 -1.80
CA THR A 248 -1.63 19.09 -0.49
C THR A 248 -1.57 17.57 -0.54
N LEU A 249 -1.00 16.95 0.50
CA LEU A 249 -1.10 15.51 0.71
C LEU A 249 -1.99 15.24 1.92
N LEU A 250 -2.96 14.36 1.75
CA LEU A 250 -3.75 13.80 2.85
C LEU A 250 -3.10 12.49 3.26
N ILE A 251 -2.73 12.36 4.52
CA ILE A 251 -2.15 11.15 5.08
C ILE A 251 -3.12 10.58 6.11
N SER A 252 -3.49 9.33 5.96
CA SER A 252 -4.30 8.59 6.93
C SER A 252 -3.42 7.55 7.62
N PHE A 253 -3.30 7.63 8.95
CA PHE A 253 -2.70 6.63 9.81
C PHE A 253 -3.81 5.76 10.37
N GLN A 254 -3.99 4.58 9.81
CA GLN A 254 -4.88 3.55 10.34
C GLN A 254 -4.07 2.62 11.23
N TYR A 255 -4.55 2.35 12.44
CA TYR A 255 -3.80 1.62 13.45
C TYR A 255 -4.67 0.66 14.24
N ASN A 256 -4.02 -0.37 14.78
CA ASN A 256 -4.66 -1.32 15.69
C ASN A 256 -4.88 -0.67 17.06
N SER A 257 -6.14 -0.44 17.43
CA SER A 257 -6.52 0.22 18.67
C SER A 257 -6.33 -0.65 19.94
N ASP A 258 -6.05 -1.95 19.78
CA ASP A 258 -5.65 -2.80 20.90
C ASP A 258 -4.16 -2.64 21.24
N LEU A 259 -3.36 -2.05 20.32
CA LEU A 259 -1.94 -1.82 20.52
C LEU A 259 -1.63 -0.36 20.86
N PHE A 260 -2.31 0.59 20.21
CA PHE A 260 -1.95 2.00 20.28
C PHE A 260 -3.08 2.89 20.79
N ASP A 261 -2.71 3.90 21.56
CA ASP A 261 -3.57 5.02 21.90
C ASP A 261 -3.57 6.09 20.79
N PRO A 262 -4.68 6.83 20.62
CA PRO A 262 -4.75 7.94 19.67
C PRO A 262 -3.64 8.98 19.86
N SER A 263 -3.24 9.25 21.12
CA SER A 263 -2.17 10.21 21.45
C SER A 263 -0.79 9.74 20.97
N THR A 264 -0.53 8.44 21.04
CA THR A 264 0.73 7.86 20.53
C THR A 264 0.80 7.96 19.01
N ILE A 265 -0.29 7.62 18.31
CA ILE A 265 -0.35 7.81 16.85
C ILE A 265 -0.31 9.29 16.46
N GLY A 266 -0.96 10.18 17.25
CA GLY A 266 -0.86 11.62 17.03
C GLY A 266 0.58 12.15 17.08
N ARG A 267 1.40 11.68 18.04
CA ARG A 267 2.83 11.99 18.07
C ARG A 267 3.60 11.41 16.88
N MET A 268 3.27 10.17 16.48
CA MET A 268 3.88 9.52 15.31
C MET A 268 3.60 10.30 14.02
N VAL A 269 2.38 10.81 13.84
CA VAL A 269 2.00 11.69 12.73
C VAL A 269 2.85 12.96 12.71
N GLN A 270 3.00 13.62 13.85
CA GLN A 270 3.85 14.83 13.96
C GLN A 270 5.33 14.57 13.66
N HIS A 271 5.85 13.40 14.05
CA HIS A 271 7.22 13.01 13.74
C HIS A 271 7.41 12.58 12.28
N TYR A 272 6.35 12.21 11.61
CA TYR A 272 6.38 11.84 10.19
C TYR A 272 6.40 13.08 9.28
N GLU A 273 5.73 14.15 9.69
CA GLU A 273 5.76 15.45 9.01
C GLU A 273 7.16 16.11 9.11
#